data_1fd2d01fd01b08684fbb9f345fc208af
#
_entry.id   1fd2d01fd01b08684fbb9f345fc208af
#
_cell.length_a   1.000
_cell.length_b   1.000
_cell.length_c   1.000
_cell.angle_alpha   90.00
_cell.angle_beta   90.00
_cell.angle_gamma   90.00
#
_symmetry.space_group_name_H-M   'P 1'
#
loop_
_entity.id
_entity.type
_entity.pdbx_description
1 polymer ?
#
loop_
_entity_poly.entity_id
_entity_poly.type
_entity_poly.pdbx_seq_one_letter_code
_entity_poly.pdbx_strand_id
1 'polypeptide(L)' 'EQIIKELVEERYRQKKTQQEMADITGVRASNIARFEGATCTPTLIMLEKYANALGKHIEIRVCEDK' A
#
# COMPACT_ATOMS: atom_id res chain seq x y z
N GLU A 1 0.53 9.69 5.37
CA GLU A 1 1.04 8.56 6.13
C GLU A 1 2.37 8.11 5.63
N GLN A 2 3.29 7.97 6.54
CA GLN A 2 4.66 7.63 6.19
C GLN A 2 4.75 6.28 5.47
N ILE A 3 4.02 5.28 5.97
CA ILE A 3 4.11 3.94 5.39
C ILE A 3 3.52 3.91 3.99
N ILE A 4 2.45 4.66 3.78
CA ILE A 4 1.84 4.71 2.45
C ILE A 4 2.79 5.38 1.48
N LYS A 5 3.46 6.44 1.92
CA LYS A 5 4.42 7.12 1.07
C LYS A 5 5.55 6.19 0.65
N GLU A 6 6.05 5.39 1.59
CA GLU A 6 7.11 4.43 1.29
C GLU A 6 6.65 3.41 0.27
N LEU A 7 5.43 2.92 0.41
CA LEU A 7 4.90 1.95 -0.52
C LEU A 7 4.70 2.53 -1.92
N VAL A 8 4.22 3.76 -1.99
CA VAL A 8 4.03 4.41 -3.28
C VAL A 8 5.37 4.65 -3.96
N GLU A 9 6.38 5.04 -3.19
CA GLU A 9 7.71 5.23 -3.75
C GLU A 9 8.25 3.92 -4.29
N GLU A 10 7.99 2.82 -3.61
CA GLU A 10 8.41 1.52 -4.10
C GLU A 10 7.71 1.15 -5.40
N ARG A 11 6.41 1.49 -5.50
CA ARG A 11 5.69 1.25 -6.75
C ARG A 11 6.35 2.00 -7.91
N TYR A 12 6.70 3.28 -7.69
CA TYR A 12 7.39 4.05 -8.72
C TYR A 12 8.74 3.42 -9.07
N ARG A 13 9.47 2.96 -8.07
CA ARG A 13 10.77 2.35 -8.30
C ARG A 13 10.64 1.12 -9.18
N GLN A 14 9.58 0.35 -8.99
CA GLN A 14 9.34 -0.85 -9.77
C GLN A 14 8.63 -0.54 -11.09
N LYS A 15 8.31 0.72 -11.32
CA LYS A 15 7.67 1.18 -12.56
C LYS A 15 6.32 0.51 -12.80
N LYS A 16 5.60 0.24 -11.71
CA LYS A 16 4.25 -0.30 -11.80
C LYS A 16 3.24 0.82 -11.79
N THR A 17 2.21 0.67 -12.63
CA THR A 17 1.13 1.66 -12.69
C THR A 17 0.07 1.33 -11.64
N GLN A 18 -0.81 2.30 -11.37
CA GLN A 18 -1.94 2.06 -10.50
C GLN A 18 -2.83 0.95 -11.06
N GLN A 19 -2.97 0.90 -12.37
CA GLN A 19 -3.79 -0.15 -12.98
C GLN A 19 -3.17 -1.52 -12.79
N GLU A 20 -1.84 -1.62 -12.88
CA GLU A 20 -1.17 -2.88 -12.63
C GLU A 20 -1.37 -3.32 -11.18
N MET A 21 -1.31 -2.37 -10.25
CA MET A 21 -1.57 -2.68 -8.86
C MET A 21 -3.01 -3.18 -8.68
N ALA A 22 -3.95 -2.56 -9.37
CA ALA A 22 -5.34 -3.00 -9.32
C ALA A 22 -5.47 -4.43 -9.83
N ASP A 23 -4.80 -4.73 -10.94
CA ASP A 23 -4.86 -6.07 -11.54
C ASP A 23 -4.27 -7.13 -10.59
N ILE A 24 -3.17 -6.82 -9.95
CA ILE A 24 -2.51 -7.78 -9.08
C ILE A 24 -3.30 -7.98 -7.79
N THR A 25 -3.80 -6.91 -7.20
CA THR A 25 -4.45 -6.98 -5.90
C THR A 25 -5.93 -7.35 -5.98
N GLY A 26 -6.54 -7.19 -7.15
CA GLY A 26 -7.97 -7.33 -7.27
C GLY A 26 -8.75 -6.14 -6.72
N VAL A 27 -8.06 -5.06 -6.39
CA VAL A 27 -8.66 -3.85 -5.87
C VAL A 27 -8.87 -2.88 -7.04
N ARG A 28 -9.99 -2.17 -7.05
CA ARG A 28 -10.27 -1.23 -8.12
C ARG A 28 -9.22 -0.14 -8.18
N ALA A 29 -8.90 0.29 -9.40
CA ALA A 29 -7.90 1.35 -9.59
C ALA A 29 -8.28 2.62 -8.82
N SER A 30 -9.57 2.94 -8.76
CA SER A 30 -10.01 4.12 -8.02
C SER A 30 -9.71 3.97 -6.52
N ASN A 31 -9.81 2.77 -5.99
CA ASN A 31 -9.48 2.53 -4.59
C ASN A 31 -7.98 2.55 -4.36
N ILE A 32 -7.20 2.10 -5.34
CA ILE A 32 -5.75 2.21 -5.27
C ILE A 32 -5.37 3.69 -5.19
N ALA A 33 -5.95 4.52 -6.05
CA ALA A 33 -5.65 5.95 -6.07
C ALA A 33 -6.01 6.60 -4.73
N ARG A 34 -7.15 6.21 -4.17
CA ARG A 34 -7.61 6.75 -2.90
C ARG A 34 -6.68 6.35 -1.77
N PHE A 35 -6.25 5.10 -1.78
CA PHE A 35 -5.30 4.62 -0.79
C PHE A 35 -4.00 5.43 -0.87
N GLU A 36 -3.50 5.65 -2.08
CA GLU A 36 -2.25 6.37 -2.26
C GLU A 36 -2.37 7.84 -1.85
N GLY A 37 -3.57 8.40 -1.99
CA GLY A 37 -3.80 9.78 -1.58
C GLY A 37 -3.88 9.98 -0.09
N ALA A 38 -3.97 8.89 0.66
CA ALA A 38 -4.00 8.92 2.11
C ALA A 38 -5.11 9.83 2.66
N THR A 39 -6.25 9.84 1.96
CA THR A 39 -7.37 10.66 2.38
C THR A 39 -8.21 9.99 3.46
N CYS A 40 -7.96 8.72 3.72
CA CYS A 40 -8.64 8.00 4.79
C CYS A 40 -7.65 7.04 5.42
N THR A 41 -8.01 6.55 6.61
CA THR A 41 -7.16 5.61 7.32
C THR A 41 -7.17 4.27 6.61
N PRO A 42 -6.03 3.75 6.19
CA PRO A 42 -6.00 2.45 5.52
C PRO A 42 -6.22 1.33 6.51
N THR A 43 -6.75 0.21 6.01
CA THR A 43 -6.85 -1.00 6.81
C THR A 43 -5.56 -1.79 6.70
N LEU A 44 -5.33 -2.66 7.67
CA LEU A 44 -4.17 -3.55 7.61
C LEU A 44 -4.24 -4.46 6.38
N ILE A 45 -5.46 -4.90 6.04
CA ILE A 45 -5.63 -5.76 4.88
C ILE A 45 -5.20 -5.04 3.61
N MET A 46 -5.57 -3.79 3.48
CA MET A 46 -5.19 -3.02 2.28
C MET A 46 -3.69 -2.79 2.23
N LEU A 47 -3.08 -2.47 3.37
CA LEU A 47 -1.63 -2.30 3.43
C LEU A 47 -0.91 -3.57 3.00
N GLU A 48 -1.39 -4.73 3.49
CA GLU A 48 -0.80 -6.01 3.13
C GLU A 48 -0.94 -6.31 1.65
N LYS A 49 -2.14 -6.12 1.12
CA LYS A 49 -2.37 -6.39 -0.30
C LYS A 49 -1.45 -5.53 -1.18
N TYR A 50 -1.37 -4.26 -0.85
CA TYR A 50 -0.56 -3.35 -1.64
C TYR A 50 0.92 -3.74 -1.55
N ALA A 51 1.41 -4.01 -0.34
CA ALA A 51 2.80 -4.39 -0.14
C ALA A 51 3.11 -5.70 -0.86
N ASN A 52 2.22 -6.68 -0.75
CA ASN A 52 2.44 -7.97 -1.39
C ASN A 52 2.52 -7.85 -2.90
N ALA A 53 1.74 -6.94 -3.49
CA ALA A 53 1.78 -6.71 -4.92
C ALA A 53 3.15 -6.19 -5.37
N LEU A 54 3.90 -5.62 -4.44
CA LEU A 54 5.24 -5.10 -4.72
C LEU A 54 6.33 -6.07 -4.27
N GLY A 55 5.95 -7.29 -3.86
CA GLY A 55 6.91 -8.26 -3.37
C GLY A 55 7.43 -7.96 -1.98
N LYS A 56 6.67 -7.17 -1.22
CA LYS A 56 7.03 -6.76 0.13
C LYS A 56 6.00 -7.27 1.11
N HIS A 57 6.24 -7.08 2.38
CA HIS A 57 5.25 -7.40 3.39
C HIS A 57 5.33 -6.35 4.50
N ILE A 58 4.26 -6.27 5.27
CA ILE A 58 4.15 -5.32 6.37
C ILE A 58 4.42 -6.06 7.67
N GLU A 59 5.24 -5.47 8.51
CA GLU A 59 5.46 -5.99 9.85
C GLU A 59 4.96 -4.98 10.86
N ILE A 60 4.18 -5.47 11.81
CA ILE A 60 3.61 -4.62 12.84
C ILE A 60 4.10 -5.14 14.17
N ARG A 61 4.58 -4.24 15.00
CA ARG A 61 5.09 -4.60 16.31
C ARG A 61 4.32 -3.85 17.38
N VAL A 62 4.02 -4.56 18.43
CA VAL A 62 3.43 -3.93 19.61
C VAL A 62 4.58 -3.59 20.54
N CYS A 63 4.76 -2.32 20.80
CA CYS A 63 5.83 -1.85 21.64
C CYS A 63 5.24 -1.29 22.92
N GLU A 64 6.03 -1.43 23.99
CA GLU A 64 5.62 -0.85 25.24
C GLU A 64 5.74 0.63 25.17
N ASP A 65 4.70 1.31 25.62
CA ASP A 65 4.67 2.75 25.59
C ASP A 65 5.24 3.26 26.89
N LYS A 66 6.36 3.76 26.93
CA LYS A 66 6.86 4.05 28.14
C LYS A 66 7.55 5.26 28.44
#